data_7f521c01a7ebba57d08a94a9052bf48f
#
_entry.id   7f521c01a7ebba57d08a94a9052bf48f
#
_cell.length_a   1.000
_cell.length_b   1.000
_cell.length_c   1.000
_cell.angle_alpha   90.00
_cell.angle_beta   90.00
_cell.angle_gamma   90.00
#
_symmetry.space_group_name_H-M   'P 1'
#
loop_
_entity.id
_entity.type
_entity.pdbx_description
1 polymer ?
#
loop_
_entity_poly.entity_id
_entity_poly.type
_entity_poly.pdbx_seq_one_letter_code
_entity_poly.pdbx_strand_id
1 'polypeptide(L)'
;MANKVAARVSQVPGAVWIVLLALVAWVFYAGVKTGGFNIPLERLPWSVLVPGFALFSFVHSVILLGHKRALLLFGLCVTLAFASEYIGQVTGTIFGPYYYTDVLGPKIAGRIPVLIPLAWYMMFYPSYVVTNLLAEGHPVSQGTGTAWILWISALSALVMTAWDLTMDPIMSFHPCTTGSTDCLPAQLDESLIGHPAWVWVNGGPHFGVPQLNYRGWLLTAFAVFVAYRLLERRIDHAPWPGGISKVMAVLPVLAYGCMAIVDTWLGNPLVEDIHLISPFAMGIPFLFAAFTLFGRIPDMPLWPHHARYRWTPRQKYRFVRAVGSHPSGMQEIAAWPRPRLQYLVADFRDW
;
A
#
# COMPACT_ATOMS: atom_id res chain seq x y z
N MET A 1 2.15 27.73 22.63
CA MET A 1 1.91 26.60 21.68
C MET A 1 1.91 27.04 20.22
N ALA A 2 1.21 28.10 19.87
CA ALA A 2 1.12 28.61 18.48
C ALA A 2 2.48 28.93 17.84
N ASN A 3 3.40 29.59 18.54
CA ASN A 3 4.75 29.92 18.00
C ASN A 3 5.62 28.67 17.70
N LYS A 4 5.46 27.58 18.46
CA LYS A 4 6.21 26.33 18.18
C LYS A 4 5.64 25.57 16.97
N VAL A 5 4.34 25.71 16.72
CA VAL A 5 3.68 25.12 15.53
C VAL A 5 4.08 25.92 14.28
N ALA A 6 4.02 27.26 14.35
CA ALA A 6 4.42 28.13 13.25
C ALA A 6 5.90 27.94 12.85
N ALA A 7 6.82 27.84 13.84
CA ALA A 7 8.23 27.58 13.58
C ALA A 7 8.49 26.17 12.99
N ARG A 8 7.64 25.17 13.29
CA ARG A 8 7.72 23.83 12.66
C ARG A 8 7.18 23.83 11.23
N VAL A 9 6.12 24.59 10.97
CA VAL A 9 5.52 24.72 9.64
C VAL A 9 6.47 25.44 8.68
N SER A 10 7.21 26.44 9.14
CA SER A 10 8.20 27.16 8.30
C SER A 10 9.42 26.33 7.89
N GLN A 11 9.65 25.17 8.54
CA GLN A 11 10.75 24.26 8.19
C GLN A 11 10.35 23.18 7.18
N VAL A 12 9.07 23.14 6.78
CA VAL A 12 8.60 22.18 5.78
C VAL A 12 9.06 22.64 4.40
N PRO A 13 9.85 21.81 3.67
CA PRO A 13 10.27 22.19 2.30
C PRO A 13 9.06 22.50 1.41
N GLY A 14 9.17 23.50 0.55
CA GLY A 14 8.08 23.88 -0.36
C GLY A 14 7.51 22.71 -1.20
N ALA A 15 8.36 21.73 -1.54
CA ALA A 15 7.94 20.51 -2.20
C ALA A 15 6.88 19.71 -1.42
N VAL A 16 6.92 19.74 -0.08
CA VAL A 16 5.93 19.05 0.78
C VAL A 16 4.57 19.70 0.67
N TRP A 17 4.53 21.04 0.58
CA TRP A 17 3.28 21.77 0.36
C TRP A 17 2.68 21.50 -1.01
N ILE A 18 3.52 21.38 -2.05
CA ILE A 18 3.06 20.99 -3.39
C ILE A 18 2.44 19.61 -3.37
N VAL A 19 3.06 18.64 -2.69
CA VAL A 19 2.53 17.27 -2.56
C VAL A 19 1.21 17.26 -1.77
N LEU A 20 1.14 18.01 -0.67
CA LEU A 20 -0.10 18.17 0.11
C LEU A 20 -1.23 18.78 -0.72
N LEU A 21 -0.92 19.87 -1.43
CA LEU A 21 -1.90 20.54 -2.30
C LEU A 21 -2.33 19.62 -3.44
N ALA A 22 -1.41 18.87 -4.04
CA ALA A 22 -1.72 17.91 -5.09
C ALA A 22 -2.63 16.78 -4.57
N LEU A 23 -2.35 16.26 -3.37
CA LEU A 23 -3.20 15.25 -2.73
C LEU A 23 -4.58 15.80 -2.39
N VAL A 24 -4.64 16.98 -1.78
CA VAL A 24 -5.91 17.66 -1.44
C VAL A 24 -6.71 17.95 -2.71
N ALA A 25 -6.06 18.46 -3.75
CA ALA A 25 -6.69 18.71 -5.04
C ALA A 25 -7.20 17.42 -5.68
N TRP A 26 -6.43 16.32 -5.59
CA TRP A 26 -6.85 15.03 -6.10
C TRP A 26 -8.01 14.45 -5.30
N VAL A 27 -7.97 14.48 -3.97
CA VAL A 27 -9.07 14.02 -3.09
C VAL A 27 -10.33 14.88 -3.32
N PHE A 28 -10.16 16.19 -3.43
CA PHE A 28 -11.26 17.10 -3.74
C PHE A 28 -11.84 16.82 -5.13
N TYR A 29 -10.99 16.67 -6.14
CA TYR A 29 -11.40 16.34 -7.49
C TYR A 29 -12.11 14.98 -7.55
N ALA A 30 -11.57 13.96 -6.91
CA ALA A 30 -12.21 12.65 -6.80
C ALA A 30 -13.54 12.74 -6.06
N GLY A 31 -13.60 13.43 -4.92
CA GLY A 31 -14.82 13.64 -4.14
C GLY A 31 -15.89 14.44 -4.88
N VAL A 32 -15.49 15.49 -5.60
CA VAL A 32 -16.40 16.29 -6.46
C VAL A 32 -16.96 15.44 -7.59
N LYS A 33 -16.15 14.58 -8.19
CA LYS A 33 -16.56 13.71 -9.28
C LYS A 33 -17.47 12.55 -8.84
N THR A 34 -17.23 12.01 -7.66
CA THR A 34 -17.93 10.81 -7.17
C THR A 34 -19.15 11.11 -6.29
N GLY A 35 -19.21 12.26 -5.67
CA GLY A 35 -20.13 12.42 -4.53
C GLY A 35 -21.15 13.53 -4.57
N GLY A 36 -21.19 14.40 -5.56
CA GLY A 36 -22.09 15.52 -5.34
C GLY A 36 -22.57 16.35 -6.53
N PHE A 37 -21.98 16.19 -7.69
CA PHE A 37 -22.23 17.12 -8.77
C PHE A 37 -22.77 16.48 -10.07
N ASN A 38 -23.38 15.28 -10.00
CA ASN A 38 -24.00 14.60 -11.18
C ASN A 38 -23.13 14.64 -12.45
N ILE A 39 -21.80 14.50 -12.28
CA ILE A 39 -20.88 14.46 -13.42
C ILE A 39 -20.72 12.99 -13.81
N PRO A 40 -21.07 12.58 -15.03
CA PRO A 40 -20.95 11.21 -15.48
C PRO A 40 -19.54 10.66 -15.28
N LEU A 41 -19.44 9.45 -14.72
CA LEU A 41 -18.19 8.70 -14.52
C LEU A 41 -17.35 8.56 -15.79
N GLU A 42 -18.01 8.52 -16.95
CA GLU A 42 -17.40 8.48 -18.29
C GLU A 42 -16.43 9.64 -18.56
N ARG A 43 -16.52 10.72 -17.81
CA ARG A 43 -15.66 11.90 -17.97
C ARG A 43 -14.49 11.99 -16.98
N LEU A 44 -14.23 10.94 -16.23
CA LEU A 44 -12.99 10.84 -15.45
C LEU A 44 -11.82 10.54 -16.40
N PRO A 45 -10.96 11.51 -16.73
CA PRO A 45 -9.83 11.20 -17.59
C PRO A 45 -8.81 10.40 -16.80
N TRP A 46 -8.81 9.09 -16.97
CA TRP A 46 -7.78 8.20 -16.41
C TRP A 46 -6.38 8.66 -16.75
N SER A 47 -6.24 9.33 -17.90
CA SER A 47 -5.00 10.00 -18.34
C SER A 47 -4.52 11.11 -17.41
N VAL A 48 -5.35 11.61 -16.50
CA VAL A 48 -4.97 12.61 -15.48
C VAL A 48 -4.89 11.99 -14.09
N LEU A 49 -5.86 11.13 -13.73
CA LEU A 49 -5.94 10.56 -12.38
C LEU A 49 -4.74 9.66 -12.07
N VAL A 50 -4.44 8.69 -12.95
CA VAL A 50 -3.35 7.74 -12.73
C VAL A 50 -1.99 8.42 -12.69
N PRO A 51 -1.59 9.27 -13.68
CA PRO A 51 -0.33 9.99 -13.60
C PRO A 51 -0.26 10.95 -12.42
N GLY A 52 -1.35 11.62 -12.07
CA GLY A 52 -1.40 12.52 -10.91
C GLY A 52 -1.11 11.79 -9.61
N PHE A 53 -1.73 10.64 -9.39
CA PHE A 53 -1.48 9.85 -8.20
C PHE A 53 -0.10 9.16 -8.22
N ALA A 54 0.35 8.67 -9.38
CA ALA A 54 1.69 8.13 -9.53
C ALA A 54 2.77 9.19 -9.25
N LEU A 55 2.56 10.43 -9.70
CA LEU A 55 3.43 11.57 -9.40
C LEU A 55 3.44 11.89 -7.91
N PHE A 56 2.27 11.91 -7.25
CA PHE A 56 2.20 12.03 -5.80
C PHE A 56 3.03 10.96 -5.11
N SER A 57 2.83 9.68 -5.45
CA SER A 57 3.56 8.56 -4.88
C SER A 57 5.06 8.68 -5.12
N PHE A 58 5.48 9.11 -6.32
CA PHE A 58 6.89 9.29 -6.64
C PHE A 58 7.53 10.43 -5.85
N VAL A 59 6.95 11.64 -5.89
CA VAL A 59 7.49 12.81 -5.18
C VAL A 59 7.52 12.55 -3.67
N HIS A 60 6.45 11.98 -3.13
CA HIS A 60 6.39 11.63 -1.71
C HIS A 60 7.43 10.57 -1.34
N SER A 61 7.64 9.55 -2.18
CA SER A 61 8.67 8.53 -1.95
C SER A 61 10.08 9.13 -1.97
N VAL A 62 10.35 10.10 -2.87
CA VAL A 62 11.63 10.83 -2.87
C VAL A 62 11.85 11.58 -1.55
N ILE A 63 10.81 12.19 -1.02
CA ILE A 63 10.88 12.92 0.25
C ILE A 63 11.08 11.95 1.43
N LEU A 64 10.33 10.85 1.49
CA LEU A 64 10.36 9.92 2.61
C LEU A 64 11.54 8.95 2.57
N LEU A 65 11.87 8.40 1.41
CA LEU A 65 12.88 7.35 1.23
C LEU A 65 14.23 7.87 0.72
N GLY A 66 14.25 9.09 0.19
CA GLY A 66 15.37 9.65 -0.56
C GLY A 66 15.38 9.19 -2.04
N HIS A 67 16.02 9.99 -2.90
CA HIS A 67 15.96 9.82 -4.36
C HIS A 67 16.43 8.43 -4.84
N LYS A 68 17.49 7.86 -4.25
CA LYS A 68 18.04 6.56 -4.67
C LYS A 68 17.06 5.43 -4.43
N ARG A 69 16.45 5.37 -3.24
CA ARG A 69 15.46 4.35 -2.90
C ARG A 69 14.15 4.55 -3.65
N ALA A 70 13.72 5.79 -3.84
CA ALA A 70 12.53 6.12 -4.61
C ALA A 70 12.66 5.72 -6.09
N LEU A 71 13.79 6.04 -6.73
CA LEU A 71 14.09 5.64 -8.11
C LEU A 71 14.19 4.11 -8.25
N LEU A 72 14.80 3.45 -7.27
CA LEU A 72 14.86 1.98 -7.24
C LEU A 72 13.46 1.36 -7.16
N LEU A 73 12.61 1.87 -6.25
CA LEU A 73 11.24 1.37 -6.09
C LEU A 73 10.43 1.59 -7.36
N PHE A 74 10.48 2.80 -7.91
CA PHE A 74 9.80 3.14 -9.16
C PHE A 74 10.27 2.25 -10.31
N GLY A 75 11.57 2.17 -10.54
CA GLY A 75 12.14 1.40 -11.62
C GLY A 75 11.82 -0.09 -11.54
N LEU A 76 11.95 -0.71 -10.36
CA LEU A 76 11.59 -2.12 -10.16
C LEU A 76 10.10 -2.35 -10.36
N CYS A 77 9.25 -1.51 -9.76
CA CYS A 77 7.81 -1.64 -9.88
C CYS A 77 7.37 -1.54 -11.34
N VAL A 78 7.73 -0.45 -12.02
CA VAL A 78 7.31 -0.21 -13.41
C VAL A 78 7.82 -1.30 -14.35
N THR A 79 9.09 -1.72 -14.20
CA THR A 79 9.68 -2.73 -15.09
C THR A 79 9.09 -4.11 -14.87
N LEU A 80 9.01 -4.57 -13.61
CA LEU A 80 8.51 -5.92 -13.31
C LEU A 80 7.00 -6.03 -13.51
N ALA A 81 6.23 -4.99 -13.14
CA ALA A 81 4.80 -4.95 -13.44
C ALA A 81 4.56 -4.98 -14.94
N PHE A 82 5.24 -4.13 -15.73
CA PHE A 82 5.13 -4.16 -17.19
C PHE A 82 5.48 -5.54 -17.78
N ALA A 83 6.58 -6.15 -17.32
CA ALA A 83 6.97 -7.47 -17.77
C ALA A 83 5.92 -8.55 -17.45
N SER A 84 5.37 -8.53 -16.23
CA SER A 84 4.31 -9.45 -15.82
C SER A 84 3.02 -9.24 -16.62
N GLU A 85 2.63 -7.99 -16.85
CA GLU A 85 1.48 -7.63 -17.68
C GLU A 85 1.66 -8.09 -19.13
N TYR A 86 2.83 -7.81 -19.71
CA TYR A 86 3.11 -8.19 -21.10
C TYR A 86 3.12 -9.72 -21.27
N ILE A 87 3.83 -10.44 -20.40
CA ILE A 87 3.87 -11.91 -20.43
C ILE A 87 2.45 -12.46 -20.15
N GLY A 88 1.77 -11.93 -19.15
CA GLY A 88 0.41 -12.34 -18.77
C GLY A 88 -0.57 -12.19 -19.94
N GLN A 89 -0.56 -11.03 -20.58
CA GLN A 89 -1.45 -10.74 -21.70
C GLN A 89 -1.13 -11.59 -22.95
N VAL A 90 0.15 -11.88 -23.21
CA VAL A 90 0.55 -12.71 -24.35
C VAL A 90 0.24 -14.20 -24.12
N THR A 91 0.44 -14.68 -22.90
CA THR A 91 0.39 -16.12 -22.59
C THR A 91 -0.90 -16.55 -21.90
N GLY A 92 -1.61 -15.64 -21.27
CA GLY A 92 -2.75 -15.93 -20.40
C GLY A 92 -2.39 -16.65 -19.10
N THR A 93 -1.10 -16.81 -18.76
CA THR A 93 -0.65 -17.69 -17.66
C THR A 93 -0.56 -17.01 -16.30
N ILE A 94 -0.28 -15.69 -16.24
CA ILE A 94 -0.08 -14.97 -14.96
C ILE A 94 -1.41 -14.53 -14.39
N PHE A 95 -2.22 -13.81 -15.19
CA PHE A 95 -3.47 -13.20 -14.74
C PHE A 95 -4.73 -13.89 -15.29
N GLY A 96 -4.57 -14.81 -16.23
CA GLY A 96 -5.64 -15.34 -17.07
C GLY A 96 -5.69 -14.65 -18.44
N PRO A 97 -6.49 -15.13 -19.38
CA PRO A 97 -6.62 -14.51 -20.70
C PRO A 97 -7.49 -13.25 -20.62
N TYR A 98 -6.94 -12.12 -21.04
CA TYR A 98 -7.59 -10.81 -21.09
C TYR A 98 -7.00 -9.94 -22.19
N TYR A 99 -7.68 -8.84 -22.49
CA TYR A 99 -7.16 -7.79 -23.37
C TYR A 99 -7.57 -6.42 -22.89
N TYR A 100 -6.72 -5.43 -23.14
CA TYR A 100 -7.00 -4.02 -22.87
C TYR A 100 -7.81 -3.39 -24.01
N THR A 101 -8.85 -2.65 -23.66
CA THR A 101 -9.59 -1.78 -24.58
C THR A 101 -8.80 -0.48 -24.85
N ASP A 102 -9.38 0.46 -25.58
CA ASP A 102 -8.74 1.75 -25.87
C ASP A 102 -9.04 2.83 -24.82
N VAL A 103 -9.81 2.50 -23.78
CA VAL A 103 -10.22 3.41 -22.69
C VAL A 103 -9.02 4.00 -21.95
N LEU A 104 -7.94 3.23 -21.79
CA LEU A 104 -6.72 3.66 -21.10
C LEU A 104 -5.70 4.36 -22.02
N GLY A 105 -6.06 4.60 -23.28
CA GLY A 105 -5.23 5.34 -24.23
C GLY A 105 -4.09 4.52 -24.86
N PRO A 106 -2.95 5.15 -25.17
CA PRO A 106 -1.91 4.53 -25.99
C PRO A 106 -1.27 3.32 -25.29
N LYS A 107 -0.96 2.29 -26.11
CA LYS A 107 -0.44 1.00 -25.67
C LYS A 107 1.03 0.83 -26.06
N ILE A 108 1.86 0.42 -25.14
CA ILE A 108 3.25 -0.01 -25.37
C ILE A 108 3.20 -1.34 -26.12
N ALA A 109 3.97 -1.47 -27.20
CA ALA A 109 4.00 -2.62 -28.10
C ALA A 109 2.60 -3.06 -28.60
N GLY A 110 1.66 -2.10 -28.67
CA GLY A 110 0.28 -2.33 -29.09
C GLY A 110 -0.57 -3.18 -28.11
N ARG A 111 -0.07 -3.40 -26.87
CA ARG A 111 -0.69 -4.33 -25.93
C ARG A 111 -1.03 -3.71 -24.59
N ILE A 112 -0.05 -3.17 -23.88
CA ILE A 112 -0.19 -2.71 -22.51
C ILE A 112 -0.30 -1.18 -22.49
N PRO A 113 -1.42 -0.61 -21.99
CA PRO A 113 -1.55 0.84 -21.85
C PRO A 113 -0.42 1.44 -20.99
N VAL A 114 0.09 2.60 -21.41
CA VAL A 114 1.15 3.33 -20.68
C VAL A 114 0.75 3.62 -19.23
N LEU A 115 -0.53 3.77 -18.96
CA LEU A 115 -1.06 4.03 -17.63
C LEU A 115 -0.91 2.83 -16.67
N ILE A 116 -0.87 1.60 -17.16
CA ILE A 116 -0.87 0.41 -16.30
C ILE A 116 0.37 0.32 -15.40
N PRO A 117 1.62 0.42 -15.90
CA PRO A 117 2.78 0.44 -15.01
C PRO A 117 2.77 1.59 -14.01
N LEU A 118 2.18 2.74 -14.37
CA LEU A 118 2.00 3.88 -13.47
C LEU A 118 0.93 3.59 -12.42
N ALA A 119 -0.18 2.91 -12.79
CA ALA A 119 -1.21 2.47 -11.87
C ALA A 119 -0.67 1.47 -10.82
N TRP A 120 0.20 0.55 -11.24
CA TRP A 120 0.91 -0.31 -10.31
C TRP A 120 1.70 0.52 -9.28
N TYR A 121 2.50 1.47 -9.75
CA TYR A 121 3.36 2.26 -8.86
C TYR A 121 2.56 3.18 -7.94
N MET A 122 1.47 3.79 -8.41
CA MET A 122 0.66 4.72 -7.61
C MET A 122 0.18 4.08 -6.31
N MET A 123 -0.17 2.78 -6.33
CA MET A 123 -0.63 2.04 -5.16
C MET A 123 0.48 1.24 -4.47
N PHE A 124 1.55 0.90 -5.20
CA PHE A 124 2.66 0.14 -4.67
C PHE A 124 3.37 0.87 -3.53
N TYR A 125 3.61 2.16 -3.71
CA TYR A 125 4.24 2.99 -2.70
C TYR A 125 3.36 3.19 -1.44
N PRO A 126 2.08 3.57 -1.51
CA PRO A 126 1.21 3.60 -0.34
C PRO A 126 1.12 2.25 0.37
N SER A 127 1.03 1.14 -0.37
CA SER A 127 1.02 -0.21 0.21
C SER A 127 2.30 -0.54 0.97
N TYR A 128 3.47 -0.10 0.47
CA TYR A 128 4.74 -0.21 1.18
C TYR A 128 4.69 0.52 2.53
N VAL A 129 4.21 1.76 2.55
CA VAL A 129 4.15 2.57 3.78
C VAL A 129 3.13 2.01 4.77
N VAL A 130 1.92 1.66 4.31
CA VAL A 130 0.87 1.04 5.12
C VAL A 130 1.40 -0.22 5.79
N THR A 131 2.02 -1.10 5.02
CA THR A 131 2.55 -2.37 5.56
C THR A 131 3.67 -2.16 6.57
N ASN A 132 4.59 -1.22 6.33
CA ASN A 132 5.65 -0.93 7.29
C ASN A 132 5.08 -0.39 8.61
N LEU A 133 4.04 0.43 8.55
CA LEU A 133 3.35 0.91 9.75
C LEU A 133 2.66 -0.23 10.50
N LEU A 134 2.02 -1.16 9.79
CA LEU A 134 1.38 -2.34 10.36
C LEU A 134 2.39 -3.25 11.07
N ALA A 135 3.51 -3.54 10.40
CA ALA A 135 4.44 -4.56 10.85
C ALA A 135 5.57 -4.02 11.73
N GLU A 136 5.99 -2.78 11.53
CA GLU A 136 7.18 -2.20 12.15
C GLU A 136 6.87 -0.91 12.95
N GLY A 137 5.63 -0.40 12.88
CA GLY A 137 5.27 0.87 13.51
C GLY A 137 6.00 2.10 12.95
N HIS A 138 6.64 1.94 11.79
CA HIS A 138 7.45 2.98 11.15
C HIS A 138 7.19 3.01 9.64
N PRO A 139 7.13 4.19 8.99
CA PRO A 139 6.77 4.28 7.57
C PRO A 139 7.86 3.77 6.60
N VAL A 140 9.10 3.66 7.08
CA VAL A 140 10.24 3.13 6.33
C VAL A 140 10.70 1.83 6.98
N SER A 141 11.00 0.82 6.17
CA SER A 141 11.42 -0.50 6.67
C SER A 141 12.63 -0.43 7.59
N GLN A 142 12.55 -1.10 8.71
CA GLN A 142 13.58 -1.17 9.75
C GLN A 142 14.25 -2.55 9.80
N GLY A 143 13.53 -3.59 9.37
CA GLY A 143 14.00 -4.96 9.43
C GLY A 143 14.95 -5.31 8.28
N THR A 144 16.04 -6.04 8.58
CA THR A 144 17.07 -6.40 7.59
C THR A 144 17.25 -7.90 7.39
N GLY A 145 16.64 -8.73 8.24
CA GLY A 145 16.72 -10.20 8.15
C GLY A 145 15.97 -10.73 6.92
N THR A 146 16.53 -11.72 6.23
CA THR A 146 15.91 -12.27 5.00
C THR A 146 14.53 -12.85 5.28
N ALA A 147 14.34 -13.59 6.35
CA ALA A 147 13.03 -14.11 6.73
C ALA A 147 12.00 -12.98 6.96
N TRP A 148 12.41 -11.92 7.64
CA TRP A 148 11.57 -10.74 7.84
C TRP A 148 11.21 -10.05 6.52
N ILE A 149 12.17 -9.91 5.61
CA ILE A 149 11.93 -9.34 4.28
C ILE A 149 10.88 -10.14 3.52
N LEU A 150 10.94 -11.47 3.56
CA LEU A 150 9.94 -12.32 2.91
C LEU A 150 8.55 -12.12 3.54
N TRP A 151 8.46 -12.10 4.87
CA TRP A 151 7.21 -11.88 5.58
C TRP A 151 6.57 -10.53 5.30
N ILE A 152 7.33 -9.45 5.45
CA ILE A 152 6.80 -8.10 5.22
C ILE A 152 6.49 -7.84 3.74
N SER A 153 7.21 -8.51 2.82
CA SER A 153 6.89 -8.47 1.39
C SER A 153 5.60 -9.22 1.07
N ALA A 154 5.36 -10.35 1.72
CA ALA A 154 4.09 -11.06 1.57
C ALA A 154 2.91 -10.23 2.09
N LEU A 155 3.07 -9.59 3.26
CA LEU A 155 2.06 -8.66 3.78
C LEU A 155 1.85 -7.46 2.85
N SER A 156 2.93 -6.90 2.29
CA SER A 156 2.83 -5.79 1.32
C SER A 156 2.10 -6.21 0.04
N ALA A 157 2.34 -7.43 -0.42
CA ALA A 157 1.64 -7.98 -1.58
C ALA A 157 0.14 -8.18 -1.30
N LEU A 158 -0.24 -8.64 -0.10
CA LEU A 158 -1.64 -8.73 0.31
C LEU A 158 -2.31 -7.37 0.36
N VAL A 159 -1.66 -6.36 0.96
CA VAL A 159 -2.18 -4.98 1.01
C VAL A 159 -2.34 -4.39 -0.39
N MET A 160 -1.41 -4.68 -1.30
CA MET A 160 -1.51 -4.25 -2.70
C MET A 160 -2.64 -4.97 -3.44
N THR A 161 -2.76 -6.30 -3.29
CA THR A 161 -3.79 -7.10 -3.95
C THR A 161 -5.19 -6.79 -3.40
N ALA A 162 -5.30 -6.31 -2.14
CA ALA A 162 -6.56 -5.85 -1.59
C ALA A 162 -7.17 -4.70 -2.38
N TRP A 163 -6.36 -3.83 -2.97
CA TRP A 163 -6.83 -2.80 -3.90
C TRP A 163 -7.37 -3.41 -5.19
N ASP A 164 -6.67 -4.37 -5.78
CA ASP A 164 -7.10 -5.04 -7.00
C ASP A 164 -8.41 -5.82 -6.83
N LEU A 165 -8.63 -6.41 -5.64
CA LEU A 165 -9.90 -7.07 -5.32
C LEU A 165 -11.12 -6.15 -5.45
N THR A 166 -10.93 -4.84 -5.33
CA THR A 166 -11.99 -3.85 -5.42
C THR A 166 -11.99 -3.12 -6.76
N MET A 167 -10.81 -2.79 -7.29
CA MET A 167 -10.67 -2.00 -8.50
C MET A 167 -10.89 -2.82 -9.77
N ASP A 168 -10.39 -4.05 -9.85
CA ASP A 168 -10.50 -4.86 -11.06
C ASP A 168 -11.95 -5.15 -11.45
N PRO A 169 -12.85 -5.57 -10.54
CA PRO A 169 -14.27 -5.73 -10.88
C PRO A 169 -14.91 -4.47 -11.46
N ILE A 170 -14.52 -3.28 -10.96
CA ILE A 170 -15.06 -2.00 -11.43
C ILE A 170 -14.54 -1.67 -12.83
N MET A 171 -13.23 -1.83 -13.04
CA MET A 171 -12.57 -1.43 -14.28
C MET A 171 -12.78 -2.41 -15.42
N SER A 172 -13.01 -3.68 -15.12
CA SER A 172 -13.30 -4.72 -16.10
C SER A 172 -14.78 -5.05 -16.23
N PHE A 173 -15.64 -4.30 -15.51
CA PHE A 173 -17.08 -4.55 -15.52
C PHE A 173 -17.62 -4.55 -16.95
N HIS A 174 -18.24 -5.66 -17.30
CA HIS A 174 -18.96 -5.84 -18.56
C HIS A 174 -20.29 -6.53 -18.26
N PRO A 175 -21.40 -5.93 -18.62
CA PRO A 175 -22.72 -6.45 -18.26
C PRO A 175 -23.00 -7.88 -18.74
N CYS A 176 -22.27 -8.36 -19.72
CA CYS A 176 -22.47 -9.68 -20.34
C CYS A 176 -21.43 -10.75 -19.99
N THR A 177 -20.45 -10.49 -19.11
CA THR A 177 -19.41 -11.48 -18.76
C THR A 177 -19.83 -12.51 -17.72
N THR A 178 -20.97 -12.34 -17.09
CA THR A 178 -21.46 -13.25 -16.04
C THR A 178 -22.19 -14.49 -16.56
N GLY A 179 -22.30 -14.67 -17.88
CA GLY A 179 -22.98 -15.84 -18.48
C GLY A 179 -24.49 -15.87 -18.26
N SER A 180 -25.09 -14.82 -17.72
CA SER A 180 -26.52 -14.67 -17.59
C SER A 180 -27.10 -13.98 -18.84
N THR A 181 -28.24 -14.44 -19.30
CA THR A 181 -28.99 -13.81 -20.39
C THR A 181 -29.54 -12.43 -20.03
N ASP A 182 -29.54 -12.11 -18.74
CA ASP A 182 -29.99 -10.82 -18.19
C ASP A 182 -28.75 -9.96 -17.84
N CYS A 183 -28.11 -9.46 -18.87
CA CYS A 183 -26.80 -8.79 -18.79
C CYS A 183 -26.81 -7.41 -18.11
N LEU A 184 -27.96 -6.88 -17.77
CA LEU A 184 -28.14 -5.60 -17.10
C LEU A 184 -29.26 -5.71 -16.08
N PRO A 185 -29.07 -5.25 -14.85
CA PRO A 185 -30.23 -4.84 -14.06
C PRO A 185 -31.01 -3.82 -14.90
N ALA A 186 -32.30 -4.10 -15.15
CA ALA A 186 -33.18 -3.25 -15.97
C ALA A 186 -33.29 -1.77 -15.50
N GLN A 187 -32.49 -1.38 -14.51
CA GLN A 187 -32.48 -0.08 -13.84
C GLN A 187 -31.16 0.71 -14.04
N LEU A 188 -30.15 0.10 -14.69
CA LEU A 188 -28.91 0.82 -15.00
C LEU A 188 -29.08 1.55 -16.33
N ASP A 189 -28.95 2.85 -16.26
CA ASP A 189 -28.85 3.71 -17.46
C ASP A 189 -27.58 3.30 -18.23
N GLU A 190 -27.72 2.92 -19.50
CA GLU A 190 -26.60 2.58 -20.38
C GLU A 190 -25.50 3.65 -20.39
N SER A 191 -25.85 4.90 -20.11
CA SER A 191 -24.91 6.02 -19.99
C SER A 191 -24.01 5.94 -18.75
N LEU A 192 -24.37 5.15 -17.72
CA LEU A 192 -23.58 4.92 -16.51
C LEU A 192 -22.61 3.77 -16.66
N ILE A 193 -22.78 2.94 -17.68
CA ILE A 193 -21.92 1.78 -17.96
C ILE A 193 -20.78 2.26 -18.85
N GLY A 194 -19.70 2.72 -18.23
CA GLY A 194 -18.48 3.03 -18.95
C GLY A 194 -17.97 1.80 -19.72
N HIS A 195 -17.27 2.03 -20.83
CA HIS A 195 -16.58 0.93 -21.52
C HIS A 195 -15.53 0.35 -20.55
N PRO A 196 -15.44 -0.99 -20.41
CA PRO A 196 -14.45 -1.61 -19.56
C PRO A 196 -13.04 -1.25 -20.03
N ALA A 197 -12.13 -1.03 -19.11
CA ALA A 197 -10.73 -0.73 -19.40
C ALA A 197 -9.99 -1.99 -19.92
N TRP A 198 -10.41 -3.15 -19.45
CA TRP A 198 -9.98 -4.48 -19.96
C TRP A 198 -11.13 -5.48 -19.87
N VAL A 199 -11.02 -6.55 -20.63
CA VAL A 199 -12.04 -7.61 -20.69
C VAL A 199 -11.40 -8.95 -20.38
N TRP A 200 -11.96 -9.67 -19.42
CA TRP A 200 -11.61 -11.05 -19.10
C TRP A 200 -12.30 -12.01 -20.06
N VAL A 201 -11.51 -12.71 -20.90
CA VAL A 201 -12.05 -13.54 -22.00
C VAL A 201 -12.96 -14.65 -21.48
N ASN A 202 -12.58 -15.28 -20.37
CA ASN A 202 -13.32 -16.41 -19.80
C ASN A 202 -14.15 -16.00 -18.57
N GLY A 203 -14.16 -14.73 -18.21
CA GLY A 203 -14.76 -14.28 -16.96
C GLY A 203 -14.14 -14.93 -15.72
N GLY A 204 -14.83 -14.84 -14.57
CA GLY A 204 -14.38 -15.44 -13.32
C GLY A 204 -15.39 -15.32 -12.18
N PRO A 205 -15.15 -16.00 -11.06
CA PRO A 205 -16.10 -16.09 -9.95
C PRO A 205 -16.21 -14.81 -9.11
N HIS A 206 -15.24 -13.89 -9.20
CA HIS A 206 -15.25 -12.66 -8.43
C HIS A 206 -15.70 -11.50 -9.33
N PHE A 207 -17.01 -11.28 -9.42
CA PHE A 207 -17.61 -10.23 -10.26
C PHE A 207 -17.09 -10.25 -11.73
N GLY A 208 -16.90 -11.44 -12.29
CA GLY A 208 -16.38 -11.60 -13.65
C GLY A 208 -14.85 -11.69 -13.74
N VAL A 209 -14.12 -11.48 -12.65
CA VAL A 209 -12.65 -11.54 -12.61
C VAL A 209 -12.17 -12.94 -12.24
N PRO A 210 -11.20 -13.52 -12.99
CA PRO A 210 -10.69 -14.86 -12.70
C PRO A 210 -9.81 -14.87 -11.45
N GLN A 211 -9.87 -15.97 -10.67
CA GLN A 211 -9.01 -16.15 -9.50
C GLN A 211 -7.51 -16.11 -9.84
N LEU A 212 -7.15 -16.47 -11.06
CA LEU A 212 -5.77 -16.45 -11.53
C LEU A 212 -5.22 -15.01 -11.53
N ASN A 213 -6.06 -14.01 -11.80
CA ASN A 213 -5.67 -12.61 -11.71
C ASN A 213 -5.11 -12.26 -10.32
N TYR A 214 -5.86 -12.56 -9.27
CA TYR A 214 -5.43 -12.24 -7.90
C TYR A 214 -4.18 -12.98 -7.46
N ARG A 215 -3.96 -14.22 -7.95
CA ARG A 215 -2.70 -14.93 -7.76
C ARG A 215 -1.55 -14.24 -8.49
N GLY A 216 -1.80 -13.78 -9.71
CA GLY A 216 -0.84 -13.02 -10.51
C GLY A 216 -0.44 -11.71 -9.83
N TRP A 217 -1.42 -10.96 -9.33
CA TRP A 217 -1.19 -9.73 -8.55
C TRP A 217 -0.36 -10.00 -7.31
N LEU A 218 -0.76 -11.00 -6.52
CA LEU A 218 -0.05 -11.36 -5.29
C LEU A 218 1.41 -11.75 -5.56
N LEU A 219 1.65 -12.60 -6.57
CA LEU A 219 3.00 -13.07 -6.89
C LEU A 219 3.86 -11.97 -7.51
N THR A 220 3.30 -11.16 -8.41
CA THR A 220 4.01 -10.02 -9.02
C THR A 220 4.38 -8.99 -7.96
N ALA A 221 3.42 -8.57 -7.14
CA ALA A 221 3.66 -7.64 -6.05
C ALA A 221 4.69 -8.19 -5.05
N PHE A 222 4.57 -9.46 -4.66
CA PHE A 222 5.54 -10.12 -3.78
C PHE A 222 6.96 -10.08 -4.36
N ALA A 223 7.12 -10.44 -5.63
CA ALA A 223 8.42 -10.43 -6.30
C ALA A 223 9.05 -9.03 -6.32
N VAL A 224 8.26 -8.01 -6.64
CA VAL A 224 8.73 -6.61 -6.63
C VAL A 224 9.11 -6.15 -5.23
N PHE A 225 8.29 -6.43 -4.21
CA PHE A 225 8.60 -6.05 -2.82
C PHE A 225 9.83 -6.76 -2.30
N VAL A 226 10.00 -8.05 -2.58
CA VAL A 226 11.20 -8.79 -2.20
C VAL A 226 12.43 -8.19 -2.87
N ALA A 227 12.39 -8.00 -4.18
CA ALA A 227 13.50 -7.41 -4.93
C ALA A 227 13.86 -6.01 -4.38
N TYR A 228 12.86 -5.17 -4.19
CA TYR A 228 13.07 -3.84 -3.64
C TYR A 228 13.71 -3.89 -2.24
N ARG A 229 13.11 -4.64 -1.28
CA ARG A 229 13.61 -4.70 0.11
C ARG A 229 15.00 -5.32 0.23
N LEU A 230 15.34 -6.28 -0.62
CA LEU A 230 16.69 -6.84 -0.69
C LEU A 230 17.72 -5.83 -1.17
N LEU A 231 17.34 -4.89 -2.02
CA LEU A 231 18.23 -3.87 -2.58
C LEU A 231 18.24 -2.59 -1.73
N GLU A 232 17.07 -2.15 -1.21
CA GLU A 232 16.99 -0.94 -0.39
C GLU A 232 17.88 -0.99 0.85
N ARG A 233 18.05 -2.18 1.46
CA ARG A 233 18.91 -2.37 2.64
C ARG A 233 20.39 -2.07 2.38
N ARG A 234 20.79 -2.02 1.09
CA ARG A 234 22.16 -1.70 0.65
C ARG A 234 22.35 -0.22 0.35
N ILE A 235 21.28 0.54 0.36
CA ILE A 235 21.30 1.99 0.08
C ILE A 235 21.19 2.72 1.40
N ASP A 236 22.18 3.54 1.72
CA ASP A 236 22.16 4.39 2.90
C ASP A 236 20.92 5.30 2.89
N HIS A 237 20.27 5.35 4.02
CA HIS A 237 19.13 6.22 4.24
C HIS A 237 19.56 7.34 5.18
N ALA A 238 19.59 8.57 4.69
CA ALA A 238 19.69 9.72 5.56
C ALA A 238 18.45 9.81 6.43
N PRO A 239 18.56 9.86 7.77
CA PRO A 239 17.40 10.02 8.61
C PRO A 239 16.71 11.34 8.27
N TRP A 240 15.40 11.28 8.04
CA TRP A 240 14.60 12.49 7.84
C TRP A 240 14.69 13.38 9.09
N PRO A 241 14.87 14.69 8.96
CA PRO A 241 14.91 15.60 10.12
C PRO A 241 13.64 15.45 10.93
N GLY A 242 13.80 15.09 12.21
CA GLY A 242 12.69 14.67 13.09
C GLY A 242 11.56 15.68 13.22
N GLY A 243 10.35 15.18 13.36
CA GLY A 243 9.11 15.93 13.62
C GLY A 243 8.15 16.03 12.42
N ILE A 244 8.65 15.99 11.19
CA ILE A 244 7.83 15.95 9.96
C ILE A 244 7.38 14.53 9.65
N SER A 245 8.06 13.52 10.22
CA SER A 245 7.87 12.11 9.90
C SER A 245 6.42 11.61 10.07
N LYS A 246 5.69 12.09 11.08
CA LYS A 246 4.29 11.66 11.28
C LYS A 246 3.35 12.24 10.23
N VAL A 247 3.46 13.54 9.94
CA VAL A 247 2.64 14.19 8.91
C VAL A 247 2.93 13.57 7.55
N MET A 248 4.23 13.35 7.27
CA MET A 248 4.62 12.72 6.01
C MET A 248 4.14 11.27 5.90
N ALA A 249 4.17 10.49 6.99
CA ALA A 249 3.66 9.13 6.98
C ALA A 249 2.13 9.04 6.82
N VAL A 250 1.40 10.08 7.23
CA VAL A 250 -0.07 10.16 7.11
C VAL A 250 -0.52 10.19 5.65
N LEU A 251 0.21 10.91 4.78
CA LEU A 251 -0.25 11.16 3.41
C LEU A 251 -0.42 9.89 2.55
N PRO A 252 0.53 8.94 2.51
CA PRO A 252 0.32 7.68 1.77
C PRO A 252 -0.79 6.82 2.39
N VAL A 253 -0.96 6.87 3.72
CA VAL A 253 -2.03 6.16 4.42
C VAL A 253 -3.39 6.74 4.02
N LEU A 254 -3.51 8.08 4.01
CA LEU A 254 -4.72 8.75 3.54
C LEU A 254 -4.98 8.46 2.06
N ALA A 255 -3.95 8.48 1.21
CA ALA A 255 -4.09 8.15 -0.19
C ALA A 255 -4.63 6.72 -0.40
N TYR A 256 -4.10 5.75 0.36
CA TYR A 256 -4.60 4.37 0.35
C TYR A 256 -6.07 4.29 0.83
N GLY A 257 -6.41 4.97 1.93
CA GLY A 257 -7.78 5.03 2.44
C GLY A 257 -8.76 5.76 1.50
N CYS A 258 -8.29 6.82 0.84
CA CYS A 258 -9.10 7.52 -0.17
C CYS A 258 -9.42 6.61 -1.37
N MET A 259 -8.46 5.77 -1.80
CA MET A 259 -8.74 4.77 -2.85
C MET A 259 -9.83 3.79 -2.41
N ALA A 260 -9.79 3.30 -1.16
CA ALA A 260 -10.85 2.45 -0.63
C ALA A 260 -12.24 3.10 -0.70
N ILE A 261 -12.33 4.40 -0.41
CA ILE A 261 -13.58 5.15 -0.50
C ILE A 261 -14.00 5.34 -1.96
N VAL A 262 -13.05 5.70 -2.81
CA VAL A 262 -13.30 5.91 -4.24
C VAL A 262 -13.81 4.62 -4.88
N ASP A 263 -13.14 3.48 -4.64
CA ASP A 263 -13.54 2.18 -5.18
C ASP A 263 -14.95 1.78 -4.70
N THR A 264 -15.22 1.98 -3.39
CA THR A 264 -16.55 1.72 -2.83
C THR A 264 -17.62 2.53 -3.55
N TRP A 265 -17.34 3.79 -3.82
CA TRP A 265 -18.31 4.69 -4.45
C TRP A 265 -18.45 4.45 -5.95
N LEU A 266 -17.33 4.25 -6.65
CA LEU A 266 -17.32 3.94 -8.08
C LEU A 266 -17.94 2.59 -8.40
N GLY A 267 -17.80 1.62 -7.48
CA GLY A 267 -18.38 0.30 -7.64
C GLY A 267 -19.91 0.26 -7.47
N ASN A 268 -20.49 1.24 -6.83
CA ASN A 268 -21.94 1.29 -6.61
C ASN A 268 -22.59 2.35 -7.54
N PRO A 269 -23.54 2.02 -8.45
CA PRO A 269 -24.25 0.72 -8.54
C PRO A 269 -23.65 -0.29 -9.54
N LEU A 270 -22.49 -0.02 -10.15
CA LEU A 270 -21.95 -0.83 -11.26
C LEU A 270 -21.64 -2.26 -10.87
N VAL A 271 -21.04 -2.47 -9.69
CA VAL A 271 -20.71 -3.79 -9.15
C VAL A 271 -21.40 -3.91 -7.79
N GLU A 272 -22.49 -4.63 -7.74
CA GLU A 272 -23.23 -4.89 -6.50
C GLU A 272 -22.31 -5.58 -5.48
N ASP A 273 -22.46 -5.25 -4.22
CA ASP A 273 -21.68 -5.78 -3.09
C ASP A 273 -20.19 -5.37 -3.03
N ILE A 274 -19.63 -4.66 -4.00
CA ILE A 274 -18.23 -4.18 -3.89
C ILE A 274 -18.07 -3.24 -2.68
N HIS A 275 -19.13 -2.52 -2.31
CA HIS A 275 -19.18 -1.67 -1.13
C HIS A 275 -19.03 -2.44 0.19
N LEU A 276 -19.29 -3.76 0.20
CA LEU A 276 -19.02 -4.62 1.33
C LEU A 276 -17.56 -5.09 1.37
N ILE A 277 -16.93 -5.29 0.22
CA ILE A 277 -15.58 -5.84 0.11
C ILE A 277 -14.52 -4.78 0.40
N SER A 278 -14.64 -3.60 -0.20
CA SER A 278 -13.64 -2.54 -0.08
C SER A 278 -13.35 -2.12 1.36
N PRO A 279 -14.34 -1.89 2.25
CA PRO A 279 -14.08 -1.57 3.66
C PRO A 279 -13.30 -2.65 4.40
N PHE A 280 -13.51 -3.92 4.07
CA PHE A 280 -12.78 -5.02 4.72
C PHE A 280 -11.41 -5.24 4.08
N ALA A 281 -11.33 -5.29 2.75
CA ALA A 281 -10.07 -5.55 2.07
C ALA A 281 -9.06 -4.43 2.27
N MET A 282 -9.46 -3.19 2.05
CA MET A 282 -8.60 -2.01 2.16
C MET A 282 -8.76 -1.25 3.47
N GLY A 283 -9.98 -1.20 4.03
CA GLY A 283 -10.27 -0.46 5.26
C GLY A 283 -9.54 -1.00 6.47
N ILE A 284 -9.39 -2.31 6.60
CA ILE A 284 -8.65 -2.93 7.71
C ILE A 284 -7.18 -2.48 7.71
N PRO A 285 -6.38 -2.69 6.65
CA PRO A 285 -5.00 -2.21 6.64
C PRO A 285 -4.90 -0.68 6.80
N PHE A 286 -5.80 0.08 6.20
CA PHE A 286 -5.87 1.53 6.38
C PHE A 286 -6.07 1.93 7.86
N LEU A 287 -7.08 1.39 8.52
CA LEU A 287 -7.40 1.73 9.91
C LEU A 287 -6.28 1.37 10.87
N PHE A 288 -5.66 0.21 10.71
CA PHE A 288 -4.54 -0.20 11.56
C PHE A 288 -3.29 0.66 11.32
N ALA A 289 -2.99 1.04 10.08
CA ALA A 289 -1.89 1.96 9.78
C ALA A 289 -2.17 3.36 10.35
N ALA A 290 -3.39 3.88 10.20
CA ALA A 290 -3.82 5.14 10.79
C ALA A 290 -3.77 5.08 12.33
N PHE A 291 -4.22 3.99 12.93
CA PHE A 291 -4.13 3.78 14.37
C PHE A 291 -2.68 3.80 14.86
N THR A 292 -1.77 3.18 14.15
CA THR A 292 -0.33 3.19 14.48
C THR A 292 0.25 4.62 14.48
N LEU A 293 -0.25 5.49 13.60
CA LEU A 293 0.20 6.89 13.53
C LEU A 293 -0.44 7.79 14.59
N PHE A 294 -1.72 7.60 14.85
CA PHE A 294 -2.53 8.49 15.70
C PHE A 294 -2.87 7.89 17.06
N GLY A 295 -2.87 6.56 17.15
CA GLY A 295 -3.21 5.85 18.38
C GLY A 295 -2.17 6.10 19.45
N ARG A 296 -2.45 7.05 20.34
CA ARG A 296 -1.84 7.12 21.65
C ARG A 296 -2.71 6.28 22.57
N ILE A 297 -2.40 5.01 22.72
CA ILE A 297 -2.67 4.34 23.98
C ILE A 297 -1.47 4.73 24.87
N PRO A 298 -1.65 5.63 25.84
CA PRO A 298 -0.59 5.92 26.79
C PRO A 298 -0.22 4.57 27.42
N ASP A 299 1.04 4.22 27.45
CA ASP A 299 1.58 3.06 28.16
C ASP A 299 1.33 1.66 27.59
N MET A 300 0.71 1.49 26.43
CA MET A 300 0.86 0.25 25.65
C MET A 300 2.01 0.42 24.66
N PRO A 301 3.15 -0.25 24.83
CA PRO A 301 4.11 -0.40 23.77
C PRO A 301 3.43 -1.28 22.70
N LEU A 302 2.87 -0.65 21.67
CA LEU A 302 2.46 -1.33 20.45
C LEU A 302 3.73 -1.93 19.84
N TRP A 303 4.01 -3.16 20.19
CA TRP A 303 5.20 -3.94 19.88
C TRP A 303 6.49 -3.36 20.52
N PRO A 304 7.28 -4.17 21.17
CA PRO A 304 8.60 -3.75 21.61
C PRO A 304 9.38 -3.30 20.37
N HIS A 305 9.81 -2.05 20.39
CA HIS A 305 10.66 -1.50 19.33
C HIS A 305 11.98 -2.28 19.30
N HIS A 306 12.00 -3.43 18.66
CA HIS A 306 13.20 -4.25 18.47
C HIS A 306 14.34 -3.48 17.79
N ALA A 307 14.05 -2.33 17.19
CA ALA A 307 15.01 -1.53 16.45
C ALA A 307 15.97 -0.70 17.32
N ARG A 308 15.73 -0.50 18.61
CA ARG A 308 16.60 0.36 19.43
C ARG A 308 17.43 -0.36 20.48
N TYR A 309 17.19 -1.61 20.76
CA TYR A 309 18.05 -2.40 21.64
C TYR A 309 18.93 -3.35 20.83
N ARG A 310 19.91 -2.79 20.10
CA ARG A 310 21.09 -3.58 19.78
C ARG A 310 21.80 -3.87 21.11
N TRP A 311 21.49 -5.02 21.66
CA TRP A 311 22.30 -5.55 22.73
C TRP A 311 23.73 -5.61 22.26
N THR A 312 24.64 -4.90 22.93
CA THR A 312 26.05 -5.09 22.68
C THR A 312 26.37 -6.56 22.93
N PRO A 313 27.38 -7.15 22.26
CA PRO A 313 27.77 -8.54 22.52
C PRO A 313 28.01 -8.83 24.01
N ARG A 314 28.48 -7.83 24.77
CA ARG A 314 28.66 -7.94 26.24
C ARG A 314 27.30 -8.00 26.98
N GLN A 315 26.27 -7.30 26.53
CA GLN A 315 24.94 -7.35 27.16
C GLN A 315 24.25 -8.68 26.86
N LYS A 316 24.35 -9.19 25.62
CA LYS A 316 23.88 -10.54 25.28
C LYS A 316 24.57 -11.62 26.10
N TYR A 317 25.90 -11.54 26.25
CA TYR A 317 26.65 -12.50 27.02
C TYR A 317 26.31 -12.47 28.51
N ARG A 318 26.16 -11.28 29.11
CA ARG A 318 25.71 -11.13 30.49
C ARG A 318 24.30 -11.67 30.71
N PHE A 319 23.37 -11.44 29.78
CA PHE A 319 22.02 -11.97 29.86
C PHE A 319 21.99 -13.50 29.79
N VAL A 320 22.65 -14.10 28.79
CA VAL A 320 22.73 -15.55 28.64
C VAL A 320 23.39 -16.19 29.87
N ARG A 321 24.40 -15.54 30.44
CA ARG A 321 25.07 -16.04 31.66
C ARG A 321 24.18 -15.90 32.90
N ALA A 322 23.41 -14.81 33.01
CA ALA A 322 22.48 -14.60 34.12
C ALA A 322 21.32 -15.58 34.10
N VAL A 323 20.80 -15.93 32.93
CA VAL A 323 19.73 -16.91 32.75
C VAL A 323 20.25 -18.34 32.85
N GLY A 324 21.50 -18.58 32.42
CA GLY A 324 22.12 -19.93 32.43
C GLY A 324 22.75 -20.34 33.76
N SER A 325 22.97 -19.42 34.69
CA SER A 325 23.56 -19.72 36.02
C SER A 325 22.57 -19.43 37.15
N HIS A 326 21.74 -20.40 37.46
CA HIS A 326 20.91 -20.45 38.66
C HIS A 326 21.79 -20.59 39.91
N PRO A 327 21.60 -19.86 41.00
CA PRO A 327 20.66 -18.81 41.43
C PRO A 327 21.22 -17.39 41.34
N SER A 328 22.46 -17.17 40.99
CA SER A 328 23.07 -15.85 40.92
C SER A 328 22.53 -14.97 39.82
N GLY A 329 22.04 -15.56 38.72
CA GLY A 329 21.43 -14.84 37.62
C GLY A 329 20.08 -14.15 37.98
N MET A 330 19.32 -14.73 38.87
CA MET A 330 18.05 -14.15 39.33
C MET A 330 18.28 -12.93 40.23
N GLN A 331 19.37 -12.83 40.98
CA GLN A 331 19.72 -11.66 41.80
C GLN A 331 20.18 -10.48 40.92
N GLU A 332 20.91 -10.75 39.86
CA GLU A 332 21.34 -9.72 38.90
C GLU A 332 20.17 -9.16 38.10
N ILE A 333 19.19 -10.00 37.75
CA ILE A 333 17.93 -9.58 37.11
C ILE A 333 17.04 -8.75 38.04
N ALA A 334 16.99 -9.12 39.33
CA ALA A 334 16.21 -8.39 40.34
C ALA A 334 16.78 -6.99 40.63
N ALA A 335 18.05 -6.75 40.34
CA ALA A 335 18.70 -5.44 40.47
C ALA A 335 18.44 -4.50 39.26
N TRP A 336 17.76 -4.96 38.22
CA TRP A 336 17.45 -4.13 37.05
C TRP A 336 16.23 -3.24 37.29
N PRO A 337 16.21 -2.00 36.75
CA PRO A 337 15.06 -1.12 36.85
C PRO A 337 13.79 -1.82 36.34
N ARG A 338 12.71 -1.77 37.13
CA ARG A 338 11.43 -2.45 36.85
C ARG A 338 10.92 -2.39 35.40
N PRO A 339 11.08 -1.29 34.65
CA PRO A 339 10.69 -1.29 33.23
C PRO A 339 11.41 -2.32 32.36
N ARG A 340 12.66 -2.67 32.69
CA ARG A 340 13.43 -3.66 31.92
C ARG A 340 13.04 -5.11 32.21
N LEU A 341 12.55 -5.39 33.40
CA LEU A 341 12.07 -6.71 33.82
C LEU A 341 10.74 -7.07 33.13
N GLN A 342 9.85 -6.11 32.94
CA GLN A 342 8.57 -6.34 32.28
C GLN A 342 8.72 -6.74 30.81
N TYR A 343 9.68 -6.17 30.10
CA TYR A 343 9.96 -6.54 28.70
C TYR A 343 10.60 -7.93 28.55
N LEU A 344 11.40 -8.34 29.53
CA LEU A 344 12.03 -9.65 29.54
C LEU A 344 11.05 -10.79 29.82
N VAL A 345 10.06 -10.57 30.67
CA VAL A 345 9.04 -11.58 31.01
C VAL A 345 8.03 -11.75 29.89
N ALA A 346 7.75 -10.70 29.11
CA ALA A 346 6.88 -10.79 27.94
C ALA A 346 7.50 -11.64 26.82
N ASP A 347 8.79 -11.45 26.53
CA ASP A 347 9.50 -12.22 25.49
C ASP A 347 9.64 -13.73 25.79
N PHE A 348 9.49 -14.16 27.05
CA PHE A 348 9.56 -15.57 27.43
C PHE A 348 8.22 -16.28 27.52
N ARG A 349 7.09 -15.58 27.43
CA ARG A 349 5.76 -16.20 27.46
C ARG A 349 5.24 -16.58 26.08
N ASP A 350 5.84 -16.06 25.02
CA ASP A 350 5.42 -16.25 23.63
C ASP A 350 6.38 -17.19 22.84
N TRP A 351 7.21 -17.96 23.57
CA TRP A 351 8.06 -19.01 22.99
C TRP A 351 7.60 -20.40 23.45
#